data_06bd8508123ae6676a21cafcd6a10696
#
_entry.id   06bd8508123ae6676a21cafcd6a10696
#
_cell.length_a   1.000
_cell.length_b   1.000
_cell.length_c   1.000
_cell.angle_alpha   90.00
_cell.angle_beta   90.00
_cell.angle_gamma   90.00
#
_symmetry.space_group_name_H-M   'P 1'
#
loop_
_entity.id
_entity.type
_entity.pdbx_description
1 polymer ?
#
loop_
_entity_poly.entity_id
_entity_poly.type
_entity_poly.pdbx_seq_one_letter_code
_entity_poly.pdbx_strand_id
1 'polypeptide(L)'
;MGEVYDFFLSSYSGYSRVDIVLEFLAFWFGIISVVFAKKQNILVYPTGIICTLITMYLMYKVSLLGHILVNLLYTIISLFGWWNWSRRENNDLVVKVSKFTSNEFTKSLLIFFIIVFVAYFAHDFFATNFEGQIKELDILTSGIFVTAMWLMANKKLENWILWIIGNVITIPLYLSSDKIILSIQYVIFTILAIQAYIEWKKSLSK
;
A
#
# COMPACT_ATOMS: atom_id res chain seq x y z
N MET A 1 12.10 26.24 -17.45
CA MET A 1 10.94 26.11 -16.52
C MET A 1 9.68 25.63 -17.23
N GLY A 2 9.42 26.01 -18.50
CA GLY A 2 8.27 25.54 -19.30
C GLY A 2 8.25 24.02 -19.52
N GLU A 3 9.35 23.45 -19.98
CA GLU A 3 9.41 22.01 -20.31
C GLU A 3 9.13 21.08 -19.11
N VAL A 4 9.60 21.44 -17.90
CA VAL A 4 9.34 20.66 -16.68
C VAL A 4 7.86 20.80 -16.29
N TYR A 5 7.30 21.99 -16.42
CA TYR A 5 5.87 22.25 -16.15
C TYR A 5 4.98 21.51 -17.15
N ASP A 6 5.30 21.56 -18.44
CA ASP A 6 4.58 20.87 -19.51
C ASP A 6 4.68 19.34 -19.39
N PHE A 7 5.82 18.81 -18.95
CA PHE A 7 6.02 17.39 -18.70
C PHE A 7 5.13 16.88 -17.54
N PHE A 8 5.06 17.63 -16.42
CA PHE A 8 4.17 17.26 -15.30
C PHE A 8 2.69 17.45 -15.62
N LEU A 9 2.32 18.45 -16.43
CA LEU A 9 0.92 18.73 -16.77
C LEU A 9 0.40 17.94 -17.96
N SER A 10 1.26 17.47 -18.87
CA SER A 10 0.84 16.63 -20.01
C SER A 10 0.16 15.35 -19.54
N SER A 11 0.57 14.78 -18.41
CA SER A 11 -0.05 13.62 -17.77
C SER A 11 -1.49 13.88 -17.29
N TYR A 12 -1.88 15.15 -17.13
CA TYR A 12 -3.20 15.59 -16.67
C TYR A 12 -4.09 16.12 -17.78
N SER A 13 -3.65 16.05 -19.05
CA SER A 13 -4.45 16.44 -20.21
C SER A 13 -5.66 15.49 -20.34
N GLY A 14 -6.86 15.97 -20.00
CA GLY A 14 -8.10 15.18 -19.97
C GLY A 14 -8.64 14.86 -18.57
N TYR A 15 -7.91 15.16 -17.51
CA TYR A 15 -8.39 15.01 -16.13
C TYR A 15 -9.30 16.19 -15.74
N SER A 16 -10.38 15.92 -15.01
CA SER A 16 -11.16 16.99 -14.41
C SER A 16 -10.39 17.62 -13.25
N ARG A 17 -10.67 18.90 -12.94
CA ARG A 17 -10.08 19.57 -11.77
C ARG A 17 -10.35 18.81 -10.47
N VAL A 18 -11.50 18.15 -10.37
CA VAL A 18 -11.86 17.32 -9.21
C VAL A 18 -10.96 16.10 -9.10
N ASP A 19 -10.65 15.43 -10.21
CA ASP A 19 -9.80 14.25 -10.21
C ASP A 19 -8.37 14.60 -9.78
N ILE A 20 -7.83 15.73 -10.23
CA ILE A 20 -6.52 16.24 -9.81
C ILE A 20 -6.48 16.51 -8.29
N VAL A 21 -7.51 17.13 -7.75
CA VAL A 21 -7.63 17.39 -6.30
C VAL A 21 -7.73 16.07 -5.53
N LEU A 22 -8.51 15.11 -6.01
CA LEU A 22 -8.64 13.80 -5.38
C LEU A 22 -7.33 13.02 -5.41
N GLU A 23 -6.58 13.03 -6.52
CA GLU A 23 -5.27 12.40 -6.60
C GLU A 23 -4.28 13.01 -5.61
N PHE A 24 -4.26 14.35 -5.50
CA PHE A 24 -3.46 15.06 -4.52
C PHE A 24 -3.86 14.70 -3.07
N LEU A 25 -5.16 14.59 -2.80
CA LEU A 25 -5.64 14.15 -1.49
C LEU A 25 -5.23 12.70 -1.19
N ALA A 26 -5.38 11.78 -2.15
CA ALA A 26 -4.97 10.38 -2.00
C ALA A 26 -3.46 10.29 -1.70
N PHE A 27 -2.63 11.05 -2.43
CA PHE A 27 -1.19 11.13 -2.20
C PHE A 27 -0.86 11.50 -0.75
N TRP A 28 -1.45 12.58 -0.24
CA TRP A 28 -1.16 13.06 1.11
C TRP A 28 -1.75 12.14 2.20
N PHE A 29 -2.97 11.65 2.02
CA PHE A 29 -3.55 10.70 2.95
C PHE A 29 -2.73 9.39 3.02
N GLY A 30 -2.16 8.95 1.91
CA GLY A 30 -1.23 7.83 1.87
C GLY A 30 0.02 8.09 2.73
N ILE A 31 0.70 9.22 2.53
CA ILE A 31 1.88 9.60 3.32
C ILE A 31 1.54 9.73 4.81
N ILE A 32 0.47 10.45 5.14
CA ILE A 32 0.02 10.66 6.53
C ILE A 32 -0.29 9.31 7.20
N SER A 33 -0.93 8.39 6.48
CA SER A 33 -1.22 7.05 6.97
C SER A 33 0.07 6.30 7.36
N VAL A 34 1.09 6.30 6.50
CA VAL A 34 2.38 5.66 6.82
C VAL A 34 3.08 6.33 8.01
N VAL A 35 3.00 7.66 8.15
CA VAL A 35 3.54 8.38 9.32
C VAL A 35 2.82 7.96 10.60
N PHE A 36 1.49 7.78 10.58
CA PHE A 36 0.75 7.25 11.72
C PHE A 36 1.10 5.79 12.01
N ALA A 37 1.24 4.94 10.98
CA ALA A 37 1.67 3.56 11.14
C ALA A 37 3.05 3.46 11.83
N LYS A 38 4.02 4.27 11.40
CA LYS A 38 5.34 4.39 12.01
C LYS A 38 5.25 4.69 13.51
N LYS A 39 4.36 5.60 13.90
CA LYS A 39 4.12 5.98 15.30
C LYS A 39 3.20 5.02 16.06
N GLN A 40 2.81 3.90 15.48
CA GLN A 40 1.83 2.94 16.03
C GLN A 40 0.48 3.61 16.38
N ASN A 41 0.14 4.71 15.71
CA ASN A 41 -1.08 5.46 15.96
C ASN A 41 -2.24 4.85 15.14
N ILE A 42 -3.38 4.65 15.80
CA ILE A 42 -4.58 4.05 15.20
C ILE A 42 -5.14 4.86 14.01
N LEU A 43 -4.81 6.15 13.91
CA LEU A 43 -5.21 7.00 12.80
C LEU A 43 -4.63 6.55 11.44
N VAL A 44 -3.69 5.59 11.43
CA VAL A 44 -3.26 4.91 10.19
C VAL A 44 -4.45 4.36 9.40
N TYR A 45 -5.45 3.79 10.10
CA TYR A 45 -6.58 3.14 9.43
C TYR A 45 -7.58 4.12 8.81
N PRO A 46 -8.14 5.13 9.51
CA PRO A 46 -9.06 6.07 8.86
C PRO A 46 -8.38 6.85 7.73
N THR A 47 -7.12 7.26 7.88
CA THR A 47 -6.39 7.95 6.80
C THR A 47 -6.10 7.02 5.62
N GLY A 48 -5.75 5.77 5.88
CA GLY A 48 -5.55 4.75 4.85
C GLY A 48 -6.85 4.41 4.12
N ILE A 49 -7.98 4.27 4.81
CA ILE A 49 -9.29 4.02 4.21
C ILE A 49 -9.69 5.17 3.28
N ILE A 50 -9.53 6.42 3.71
CA ILE A 50 -9.81 7.58 2.84
C ILE A 50 -8.95 7.50 1.57
N CYS A 51 -7.65 7.23 1.70
CA CYS A 51 -6.74 7.06 0.57
C CYS A 51 -7.24 5.97 -0.39
N THR A 52 -7.55 4.76 0.11
CA THR A 52 -7.98 3.64 -0.74
C THR A 52 -9.33 3.88 -1.41
N LEU A 53 -10.29 4.53 -0.74
CA LEU A 53 -11.59 4.88 -1.32
C LEU A 53 -11.44 5.89 -2.45
N ILE A 54 -10.64 6.95 -2.27
CA ILE A 54 -10.34 7.91 -3.34
C ILE A 54 -9.65 7.20 -4.50
N THR A 55 -8.66 6.36 -4.23
CA THR A 55 -7.95 5.60 -5.27
C THR A 55 -8.89 4.68 -6.03
N MET A 56 -9.80 3.96 -5.38
CA MET A 56 -10.81 3.13 -6.04
C MET A 56 -11.69 3.94 -6.98
N TYR A 57 -12.14 5.12 -6.56
CA TYR A 57 -12.93 6.01 -7.40
C TYR A 57 -12.17 6.45 -8.66
N LEU A 58 -10.90 6.85 -8.51
CA LEU A 58 -10.05 7.24 -9.64
C LEU A 58 -9.79 6.07 -10.59
N MET A 59 -9.53 4.87 -10.05
CA MET A 59 -9.32 3.65 -10.85
C MET A 59 -10.59 3.22 -11.58
N TYR A 60 -11.77 3.40 -10.98
CA TYR A 60 -13.05 3.12 -11.65
C TYR A 60 -13.23 3.99 -12.89
N LYS A 61 -12.88 5.29 -12.83
CA LYS A 61 -13.00 6.21 -13.97
C LYS A 61 -12.13 5.80 -15.17
N VAL A 62 -11.00 5.17 -14.94
CA VAL A 62 -10.08 4.70 -15.98
C VAL A 62 -10.21 3.18 -16.25
N SER A 63 -11.29 2.56 -15.73
CA SER A 63 -11.62 1.14 -15.95
C SER A 63 -10.55 0.15 -15.51
N LEU A 64 -9.73 0.50 -14.49
CA LEU A 64 -8.70 -0.37 -13.92
C LEU A 64 -9.28 -1.25 -12.80
N LEU A 65 -10.12 -2.22 -13.17
CA LEU A 65 -10.86 -3.06 -12.22
C LEU A 65 -9.96 -3.91 -11.30
N GLY A 66 -8.81 -4.37 -11.80
CA GLY A 66 -7.85 -5.12 -10.99
C GLY A 66 -7.32 -4.30 -9.79
N HIS A 67 -6.99 -3.03 -10.01
CA HIS A 67 -6.54 -2.12 -8.95
C HIS A 67 -7.66 -1.80 -7.93
N ILE A 68 -8.92 -1.78 -8.37
CA ILE A 68 -10.07 -1.62 -7.46
C ILE A 68 -10.13 -2.80 -6.48
N LEU A 69 -9.93 -4.04 -6.96
CA LEU A 69 -9.93 -5.22 -6.09
C LEU A 69 -8.82 -5.16 -5.03
N VAL A 70 -7.61 -4.77 -5.42
CA VAL A 70 -6.49 -4.64 -4.47
C VAL A 70 -6.79 -3.55 -3.42
N ASN A 71 -7.32 -2.39 -3.82
CA ASN A 71 -7.70 -1.33 -2.89
C ASN A 71 -8.88 -1.72 -2.00
N LEU A 72 -9.81 -2.53 -2.49
CA LEU A 72 -10.88 -3.12 -1.69
C LEU A 72 -10.32 -4.05 -0.60
N LEU A 73 -9.34 -4.90 -0.93
CA LEU A 73 -8.65 -5.74 0.04
C LEU A 73 -7.92 -4.90 1.09
N TYR A 74 -7.24 -3.82 0.68
CA TYR A 74 -6.63 -2.89 1.64
C TYR A 74 -7.66 -2.25 2.55
N THR A 75 -8.81 -1.87 2.04
CA THR A 75 -9.89 -1.30 2.85
C THR A 75 -10.41 -2.32 3.87
N ILE A 76 -10.65 -3.57 3.46
CA ILE A 76 -11.11 -4.65 4.35
C ILE A 76 -10.06 -4.94 5.43
N ILE A 77 -8.78 -5.07 5.07
CA ILE A 77 -7.70 -5.30 6.04
C ILE A 77 -7.53 -4.10 6.96
N SER A 78 -7.74 -2.86 6.46
CA SER A 78 -7.71 -1.65 7.28
C SER A 78 -8.82 -1.65 8.33
N LEU A 79 -10.03 -2.04 7.98
CA LEU A 79 -11.14 -2.17 8.93
C LEU A 79 -10.85 -3.22 10.00
N PHE A 80 -10.31 -4.38 9.58
CA PHE A 80 -9.85 -5.41 10.53
C PHE A 80 -8.73 -4.88 11.43
N GLY A 81 -7.72 -4.24 10.88
CA GLY A 81 -6.60 -3.68 11.63
C GLY A 81 -7.06 -2.59 12.61
N TRP A 82 -7.99 -1.74 12.20
CA TRP A 82 -8.59 -0.73 13.08
C TRP A 82 -9.25 -1.36 14.28
N TRP A 83 -10.11 -2.34 14.05
CA TRP A 83 -10.70 -3.12 15.12
C TRP A 83 -9.64 -3.78 15.98
N ASN A 84 -8.64 -4.46 15.38
CA ASN A 84 -7.61 -5.19 16.11
C ASN A 84 -6.73 -4.29 16.98
N TRP A 85 -6.33 -3.11 16.48
CA TRP A 85 -5.53 -2.14 17.24
C TRP A 85 -6.35 -1.38 18.31
N SER A 86 -7.68 -1.37 18.19
CA SER A 86 -8.58 -0.75 19.17
C SER A 86 -8.82 -1.62 20.38
N ARG A 87 -8.55 -2.94 20.29
CA ARG A 87 -8.85 -3.88 21.37
C ARG A 87 -8.02 -3.59 22.61
N ARG A 88 -8.69 -3.56 23.74
CA ARG A 88 -8.06 -3.40 25.05
C ARG A 88 -8.54 -4.51 26.00
N GLU A 89 -7.66 -4.94 26.86
CA GLU A 89 -7.94 -5.86 27.97
C GLU A 89 -7.23 -5.31 29.22
N ASN A 90 -7.95 -5.14 30.32
CA ASN A 90 -7.48 -4.54 31.56
C ASN A 90 -6.78 -3.16 31.36
N ASN A 91 -7.33 -2.31 30.50
CA ASN A 91 -6.80 -1.01 30.05
C ASN A 91 -5.53 -1.07 29.19
N ASP A 92 -4.96 -2.25 28.91
CA ASP A 92 -3.81 -2.44 28.06
C ASP A 92 -4.22 -2.76 26.62
N LEU A 93 -3.38 -2.38 25.64
CA LEU A 93 -3.56 -2.77 24.25
C LEU A 93 -3.30 -4.27 24.10
N VAL A 94 -4.27 -5.01 23.55
CA VAL A 94 -4.16 -6.46 23.28
C VAL A 94 -3.06 -6.73 22.26
N VAL A 95 -2.95 -5.89 21.23
CA VAL A 95 -1.98 -6.08 20.14
C VAL A 95 -0.82 -5.12 20.30
N LYS A 96 0.34 -5.67 20.66
CA LYS A 96 1.62 -4.97 20.77
C LYS A 96 2.54 -5.40 19.62
N VAL A 97 3.53 -4.57 19.29
CA VAL A 97 4.53 -4.93 18.27
C VAL A 97 5.25 -6.22 18.69
N SER A 98 5.33 -7.15 17.77
CA SER A 98 6.00 -8.44 17.98
C SER A 98 6.65 -8.92 16.68
N LYS A 99 7.56 -9.89 16.78
CA LYS A 99 8.03 -10.64 15.62
C LYS A 99 7.01 -11.71 15.26
N PHE A 100 6.98 -12.15 14.01
CA PHE A 100 6.12 -13.27 13.64
C PHE A 100 6.68 -14.60 14.17
N THR A 101 5.78 -15.51 14.48
CA THR A 101 6.08 -16.92 14.81
C THR A 101 6.14 -17.76 13.53
N SER A 102 6.65 -19.01 13.63
CA SER A 102 6.67 -19.94 12.47
C SER A 102 5.27 -20.16 11.87
N ASN A 103 4.24 -20.22 12.69
CA ASN A 103 2.85 -20.38 12.22
C ASN A 103 2.37 -19.12 11.46
N GLU A 104 2.72 -17.93 11.94
CA GLU A 104 2.38 -16.67 11.27
C GLU A 104 3.16 -16.48 9.98
N PHE A 105 4.41 -16.94 9.92
CA PHE A 105 5.19 -17.02 8.69
C PHE A 105 4.50 -17.89 7.64
N THR A 106 4.07 -19.10 8.02
CA THR A 106 3.35 -20.01 7.11
C THR A 106 2.05 -19.39 6.62
N LYS A 107 1.27 -18.73 7.52
CA LYS A 107 0.05 -18.01 7.13
C LYS A 107 0.34 -16.86 6.15
N SER A 108 1.42 -16.13 6.37
CA SER A 108 1.84 -15.03 5.49
C SER A 108 2.23 -15.52 4.10
N LEU A 109 2.94 -16.65 4.01
CA LEU A 109 3.24 -17.31 2.73
C LEU A 109 1.97 -17.75 2.01
N LEU A 110 1.02 -18.33 2.74
CA LEU A 110 -0.25 -18.74 2.16
C LEU A 110 -1.03 -17.54 1.61
N ILE A 111 -1.12 -16.46 2.37
CA ILE A 111 -1.75 -15.21 1.92
C ILE A 111 -1.05 -14.70 0.65
N PHE A 112 0.28 -14.63 0.66
CA PHE A 112 1.05 -14.18 -0.50
C PHE A 112 0.72 -14.98 -1.76
N PHE A 113 0.77 -16.31 -1.70
CA PHE A 113 0.49 -17.15 -2.86
C PHE A 113 -0.98 -17.08 -3.31
N ILE A 114 -1.92 -16.99 -2.38
CA ILE A 114 -3.35 -16.78 -2.72
C ILE A 114 -3.51 -15.46 -3.48
N ILE A 115 -2.91 -14.38 -3.00
CA ILE A 115 -3.04 -13.07 -3.64
C ILE A 115 -2.35 -13.04 -5.00
N VAL A 116 -1.16 -13.62 -5.14
CA VAL A 116 -0.47 -13.77 -6.44
C VAL A 116 -1.34 -14.55 -7.42
N PHE A 117 -1.93 -15.66 -6.98
CA PHE A 117 -2.84 -16.45 -7.79
C PHE A 117 -4.07 -15.65 -8.21
N VAL A 118 -4.75 -14.99 -7.28
CA VAL A 118 -5.92 -14.14 -7.56
C VAL A 118 -5.56 -12.99 -8.49
N ALA A 119 -4.42 -12.32 -8.26
CA ALA A 119 -3.95 -11.22 -9.12
C ALA A 119 -3.65 -11.70 -10.54
N TYR A 120 -3.04 -12.88 -10.71
CA TYR A 120 -2.78 -13.47 -12.02
C TYR A 120 -4.07 -13.64 -12.83
N PHE A 121 -5.10 -14.26 -12.25
CA PHE A 121 -6.39 -14.45 -12.93
C PHE A 121 -7.16 -13.13 -13.11
N ALA A 122 -7.05 -12.20 -12.17
CA ALA A 122 -7.67 -10.89 -12.29
C ALA A 122 -7.09 -10.10 -13.46
N HIS A 123 -5.78 -10.16 -13.71
CA HIS A 123 -5.17 -9.53 -14.87
C HIS A 123 -5.71 -10.08 -16.18
N ASP A 124 -5.88 -11.39 -16.29
CA ASP A 124 -6.40 -12.02 -17.51
C ASP A 124 -7.91 -11.74 -17.69
N PHE A 125 -8.69 -11.81 -16.61
CA PHE A 125 -10.13 -11.61 -16.66
C PHE A 125 -10.53 -10.16 -16.95
N PHE A 126 -9.83 -9.18 -16.38
CA PHE A 126 -10.15 -7.76 -16.56
C PHE A 126 -9.39 -7.10 -17.73
N ALA A 127 -8.71 -7.90 -18.57
CA ALA A 127 -7.96 -7.43 -19.74
C ALA A 127 -7.13 -6.16 -19.43
N THR A 128 -6.30 -6.23 -18.37
CA THR A 128 -5.47 -5.10 -17.97
C THR A 128 -4.47 -4.77 -19.08
N ASN A 129 -4.21 -3.48 -19.30
CA ASN A 129 -3.29 -3.00 -20.34
C ASN A 129 -1.80 -3.25 -19.99
N PHE A 130 -1.53 -4.02 -18.93
CA PHE A 130 -0.18 -4.40 -18.54
C PHE A 130 0.23 -5.69 -19.25
N GLU A 131 1.33 -5.64 -20.00
CA GLU A 131 1.89 -6.78 -20.73
C GLU A 131 3.31 -7.10 -20.22
N GLY A 132 3.72 -8.36 -20.42
CA GLY A 132 5.08 -8.83 -20.18
C GLY A 132 5.55 -8.65 -18.73
N GLN A 133 6.80 -8.21 -18.56
CA GLN A 133 7.44 -8.09 -17.24
C GLN A 133 6.73 -7.12 -16.28
N ILE A 134 6.04 -6.09 -16.81
CA ILE A 134 5.29 -5.12 -16.01
C ILE A 134 4.12 -5.83 -15.31
N LYS A 135 3.38 -6.68 -16.03
CA LYS A 135 2.30 -7.49 -15.47
C LYS A 135 2.81 -8.41 -14.35
N GLU A 136 3.91 -9.11 -14.59
CA GLU A 136 4.49 -10.05 -13.61
C GLU A 136 4.93 -9.34 -12.33
N LEU A 137 5.57 -8.18 -12.45
CA LEU A 137 5.99 -7.38 -11.31
C LEU A 137 4.80 -6.80 -10.54
N ASP A 138 3.73 -6.38 -11.21
CA ASP A 138 2.50 -5.88 -10.56
C ASP A 138 1.81 -7.00 -9.77
N ILE A 139 1.71 -8.21 -10.33
CA ILE A 139 1.18 -9.39 -9.65
C ILE A 139 2.02 -9.72 -8.40
N LEU A 140 3.35 -9.74 -8.53
CA LEU A 140 4.26 -10.03 -7.43
C LEU A 140 4.14 -8.98 -6.31
N THR A 141 4.16 -7.70 -6.66
CA THR A 141 4.08 -6.60 -5.69
C THR A 141 2.71 -6.54 -5.01
N SER A 142 1.63 -6.90 -5.69
CA SER A 142 0.30 -7.04 -5.09
C SER A 142 0.31 -8.09 -3.96
N GLY A 143 0.92 -9.26 -4.19
CA GLY A 143 1.10 -10.29 -3.17
C GLY A 143 1.91 -9.78 -1.97
N ILE A 144 3.04 -9.10 -2.23
CA ILE A 144 3.90 -8.53 -1.19
C ILE A 144 3.14 -7.50 -0.35
N PHE A 145 2.48 -6.54 -0.99
CA PHE A 145 1.80 -5.44 -0.30
C PHE A 145 0.59 -5.90 0.52
N VAL A 146 -0.24 -6.80 0.00
CA VAL A 146 -1.39 -7.33 0.77
C VAL A 146 -0.90 -8.13 1.97
N THR A 147 0.16 -8.91 1.82
CA THR A 147 0.79 -9.63 2.93
C THR A 147 1.38 -8.66 3.96
N ALA A 148 2.08 -7.61 3.51
CA ALA A 148 2.60 -6.56 4.39
C ALA A 148 1.48 -5.89 5.19
N MET A 149 0.36 -5.56 4.53
CA MET A 149 -0.81 -4.95 5.15
C MET A 149 -1.44 -5.85 6.22
N TRP A 150 -1.54 -7.17 5.94
CA TRP A 150 -2.00 -8.17 6.91
C TRP A 150 -1.09 -8.24 8.14
N LEU A 151 0.23 -8.28 7.93
CA LEU A 151 1.22 -8.26 9.01
C LEU A 151 1.17 -6.97 9.82
N MET A 152 0.98 -5.82 9.17
CA MET A 152 0.82 -4.52 9.83
C MET A 152 -0.45 -4.50 10.70
N ALA A 153 -1.57 -5.03 10.20
CA ALA A 153 -2.82 -5.14 10.96
C ALA A 153 -2.67 -5.99 12.23
N ASN A 154 -1.70 -6.91 12.25
CA ASN A 154 -1.34 -7.74 13.41
C ASN A 154 -0.10 -7.22 14.17
N LYS A 155 0.37 -6.00 13.90
CA LYS A 155 1.56 -5.37 14.48
C LYS A 155 2.83 -6.23 14.42
N LYS A 156 3.05 -6.97 13.33
CA LYS A 156 4.27 -7.75 13.14
C LYS A 156 5.37 -6.88 12.54
N LEU A 157 6.57 -6.90 13.14
CA LEU A 157 7.71 -6.06 12.72
C LEU A 157 8.07 -6.28 11.24
N GLU A 158 7.97 -7.51 10.78
CA GLU A 158 8.37 -7.94 9.44
C GLU A 158 7.50 -7.32 8.32
N ASN A 159 6.35 -6.73 8.66
CA ASN A 159 5.56 -5.98 7.69
C ASN A 159 6.40 -4.90 6.97
N TRP A 160 7.27 -4.21 7.72
CA TRP A 160 8.09 -3.14 7.18
C TRP A 160 9.14 -3.64 6.18
N ILE A 161 9.66 -4.85 6.36
CA ILE A 161 10.57 -5.48 5.40
C ILE A 161 9.83 -5.71 4.06
N LEU A 162 8.61 -6.22 4.11
CA LEU A 162 7.81 -6.42 2.90
C LEU A 162 7.44 -5.09 2.23
N TRP A 163 7.09 -4.04 3.00
CA TRP A 163 6.87 -2.71 2.45
C TRP A 163 8.12 -2.18 1.74
N ILE A 164 9.31 -2.32 2.32
CA ILE A 164 10.57 -1.89 1.71
C ILE A 164 10.81 -2.64 0.40
N ILE A 165 10.69 -3.97 0.41
CA ILE A 165 10.91 -4.80 -0.78
C ILE A 165 9.91 -4.43 -1.89
N GLY A 166 8.63 -4.38 -1.58
CA GLY A 166 7.59 -4.02 -2.54
C GLY A 166 7.80 -2.63 -3.13
N ASN A 167 8.08 -1.63 -2.29
CA ASN A 167 8.33 -0.26 -2.75
C ASN A 167 9.54 -0.19 -3.69
N VAL A 168 10.67 -0.84 -3.34
CA VAL A 168 11.89 -0.84 -4.16
C VAL A 168 11.64 -1.47 -5.54
N ILE A 169 10.83 -2.53 -5.62
CA ILE A 169 10.44 -3.15 -6.90
C ILE A 169 9.53 -2.20 -7.70
N THR A 170 8.64 -1.48 -7.01
CA THR A 170 7.62 -0.63 -7.66
C THR A 170 8.21 0.69 -8.20
N ILE A 171 9.29 1.22 -7.62
CA ILE A 171 9.93 2.46 -8.08
C ILE A 171 10.31 2.39 -9.58
N PRO A 172 11.15 1.44 -10.05
CA PRO A 172 11.50 1.35 -11.46
C PRO A 172 10.29 1.01 -12.35
N LEU A 173 9.30 0.27 -11.82
CA LEU A 173 8.09 -0.06 -12.55
C LEU A 173 7.31 1.20 -12.95
N TYR A 174 7.13 2.15 -12.03
CA TYR A 174 6.45 3.40 -12.33
C TYR A 174 7.30 4.39 -13.13
N LEU A 175 8.64 4.37 -12.95
CA LEU A 175 9.54 5.15 -13.79
C LEU A 175 9.47 4.72 -15.26
N SER A 176 9.47 3.41 -15.54
CA SER A 176 9.35 2.88 -16.91
C SER A 176 7.97 3.09 -17.54
N SER A 177 6.97 3.43 -16.73
CA SER A 177 5.59 3.73 -17.17
C SER A 177 5.29 5.24 -17.20
N ASP A 178 6.32 6.10 -17.19
CA ASP A 178 6.22 7.57 -17.16
C ASP A 178 5.39 8.15 -15.99
N LYS A 179 5.20 7.37 -14.92
CA LYS A 179 4.46 7.78 -13.71
C LYS A 179 5.40 8.30 -12.63
N ILE A 180 6.09 9.40 -12.92
CA ILE A 180 7.16 9.95 -12.07
C ILE A 180 6.66 10.33 -10.68
N ILE A 181 5.48 10.96 -10.56
CA ILE A 181 4.93 11.38 -9.26
C ILE A 181 4.72 10.17 -8.35
N LEU A 182 4.17 9.07 -8.89
CA LEU A 182 4.01 7.83 -8.14
C LEU A 182 5.35 7.21 -7.76
N SER A 183 6.33 7.22 -8.66
CA SER A 183 7.68 6.74 -8.35
C SER A 183 8.31 7.52 -7.17
N ILE A 184 8.19 8.86 -7.17
CA ILE A 184 8.63 9.71 -6.05
C ILE A 184 7.90 9.33 -4.76
N GLN A 185 6.59 9.07 -4.82
CA GLN A 185 5.81 8.64 -3.66
C GLN A 185 6.35 7.32 -3.07
N TYR A 186 6.70 6.34 -3.90
CA TYR A 186 7.27 5.08 -3.44
C TYR A 186 8.69 5.24 -2.86
N VAL A 187 9.48 6.21 -3.34
CA VAL A 187 10.74 6.58 -2.67
C VAL A 187 10.47 7.11 -1.27
N ILE A 188 9.50 8.02 -1.11
CA ILE A 188 9.10 8.53 0.21
C ILE A 188 8.61 7.39 1.11
N PHE A 189 7.77 6.49 0.61
CA PHE A 189 7.29 5.34 1.35
C PHE A 189 8.42 4.41 1.78
N THR A 190 9.43 4.20 0.94
CA THR A 190 10.62 3.40 1.29
C THR A 190 11.36 4.01 2.47
N ILE A 191 11.62 5.33 2.43
CA ILE A 191 12.29 6.04 3.52
C ILE A 191 11.48 5.93 4.82
N LEU A 192 10.17 6.17 4.74
CA LEU A 192 9.28 6.05 5.91
C LEU A 192 9.22 4.62 6.45
N ALA A 193 9.21 3.60 5.59
CA ALA A 193 9.19 2.19 5.99
C ALA A 193 10.49 1.79 6.71
N ILE A 194 11.65 2.26 6.23
CA ILE A 194 12.94 2.03 6.91
C ILE A 194 12.93 2.68 8.31
N GLN A 195 12.48 3.92 8.41
CA GLN A 195 12.37 4.61 9.70
C GLN A 195 11.40 3.89 10.64
N ALA A 196 10.25 3.43 10.12
CA ALA A 196 9.24 2.72 10.88
C ALA A 196 9.75 1.35 11.38
N TYR A 197 10.50 0.62 10.54
CA TYR A 197 11.16 -0.61 10.98
C TYR A 197 12.07 -0.36 12.19
N ILE A 198 12.89 0.70 12.13
CA ILE A 198 13.81 1.07 13.22
C ILE A 198 13.03 1.43 14.49
N GLU A 199 11.94 2.22 14.37
CA GLU A 199 11.12 2.62 15.52
C GLU A 199 10.39 1.44 16.14
N TRP A 200 9.78 0.56 15.33
CA TRP A 200 9.10 -0.62 15.83
C TRP A 200 10.07 -1.64 16.45
N LYS A 201 11.28 -1.78 15.87
CA LYS A 201 12.33 -2.63 16.45
C LYS A 201 12.75 -2.15 17.84
N LYS A 202 12.86 -0.83 18.06
CA LYS A 202 13.15 -0.24 19.38
C LYS A 202 12.03 -0.49 20.40
N SER A 203 10.78 -0.62 19.95
CA SER A 203 9.65 -0.90 20.86
C SER A 203 9.58 -2.36 21.32
N LEU A 204 10.30 -3.30 20.65
CA LEU A 204 10.43 -4.69 21.09
C LEU A 204 11.39 -4.86 22.27
N SER A 205 12.27 -3.89 22.50
CA SER A 205 13.30 -3.94 23.57
C SER A 205 12.87 -3.21 24.84
N LYS A 206 11.66 -2.68 24.87
CA LYS A 206 11.02 -2.03 26.03
C LYS A 206 9.94 -2.92 26.62
#